data_212617c9ec218a5e6d0a8799ab66ba1e
#
_entry.id   212617c9ec218a5e6d0a8799ab66ba1e
#
_cell.length_a   1.000
_cell.length_b   1.000
_cell.length_c   1.000
_cell.angle_alpha   90.00
_cell.angle_beta   90.00
_cell.angle_gamma   90.00
#
_symmetry.space_group_name_H-M   'P 1'
#
loop_
_entity.id
_entity.type
_entity.pdbx_description
1 polymer ?
#
loop_
_entity_poly.entity_id
_entity_poly.type
_entity_poly.pdbx_seq_one_letter_code
_entity_poly.pdbx_strand_id
1 'polypeptide(L)'
;MSAMSQKLQKLLAQNPLAGIYHLPHSDCKALKQAALAARFGWLQTDFGDSREIAAILEKIGKDLRLPDWYGANYDALADCLTDLSWNTAPGYVLLISGADEIHARDSAAFDTLNEVLAGVIENWQEANIPFWVFYDGRPNGLAPLPTLTPQ
;
A
#
# COMPACT_ATOMS: atom_id res chain seq x y z
N MET A 1 2.28 -4.89 22.58
CA MET A 1 2.08 -4.03 21.42
C MET A 1 2.21 -2.57 21.85
N SER A 2 2.88 -1.75 21.06
CA SER A 2 3.14 -0.34 21.39
C SER A 2 1.86 0.51 21.31
N ALA A 3 1.90 1.70 21.92
CA ALA A 3 0.80 2.66 21.82
C ALA A 3 0.52 3.05 20.35
N MET A 4 1.59 3.23 19.57
CA MET A 4 1.47 3.54 18.14
C MET A 4 0.80 2.39 17.39
N SER A 5 1.16 1.14 17.66
CA SER A 5 0.51 -0.03 17.04
C SER A 5 -0.97 -0.09 17.36
N GLN A 6 -1.36 0.22 18.58
CA GLN A 6 -2.76 0.23 18.98
C GLN A 6 -3.54 1.32 18.25
N LYS A 7 -2.96 2.51 18.11
CA LYS A 7 -3.58 3.62 17.36
C LYS A 7 -3.74 3.26 15.89
N LEU A 8 -2.70 2.68 15.30
CA LEU A 8 -2.73 2.24 13.90
C LEU A 8 -3.78 1.15 13.69
N GLN A 9 -3.89 0.21 14.62
CA GLN A 9 -4.89 -0.86 14.51
C GLN A 9 -6.31 -0.29 14.48
N LYS A 10 -6.59 0.71 15.32
CA LYS A 10 -7.90 1.38 15.30
C LYS A 10 -8.13 2.14 14.00
N LEU A 11 -7.10 2.80 13.48
CA LEU A 11 -7.19 3.53 12.21
C LEU A 11 -7.47 2.56 11.06
N LEU A 12 -6.73 1.45 10.99
CA LEU A 12 -6.85 0.49 9.90
C LEU A 12 -8.26 -0.11 9.78
N ALA A 13 -9.00 -0.17 10.87
CA ALA A 13 -10.38 -0.67 10.85
C ALA A 13 -11.38 0.32 10.25
N GLN A 14 -10.96 1.55 9.99
CA GLN A 14 -11.86 2.61 9.49
C GLN A 14 -11.83 2.65 7.96
N ASN A 15 -12.63 1.79 7.35
CA ASN A 15 -12.71 1.66 5.89
C ASN A 15 -12.87 3.01 5.15
N PRO A 16 -13.71 3.95 5.59
CA PRO A 16 -13.86 5.22 4.86
C PRO A 16 -12.59 6.07 4.80
N LEU A 17 -11.62 5.82 5.69
CA LEU A 17 -10.35 6.56 5.71
C LEU A 17 -9.25 5.87 4.91
N ALA A 18 -9.48 4.65 4.43
CA ALA A 18 -8.48 3.93 3.64
C ALA A 18 -8.08 4.75 2.41
N GLY A 19 -6.80 4.79 2.11
CA GLY A 19 -6.26 5.61 1.04
C GLY A 19 -4.76 5.41 0.91
N ILE A 20 -4.10 6.36 0.24
CA ILE A 20 -2.67 6.37 0.00
C ILE A 20 -2.04 7.45 0.88
N TYR A 21 -1.13 7.07 1.75
CA TYR A 21 -0.53 7.97 2.72
C TYR A 21 0.98 7.79 2.82
N HIS A 22 1.64 8.82 3.30
CA HIS A 22 3.04 8.75 3.71
C HIS A 22 3.14 8.25 5.15
N LEU A 23 4.10 7.39 5.42
CA LEU A 23 4.39 6.88 6.76
C LEU A 23 5.87 7.09 7.07
N PRO A 24 6.22 7.73 8.20
CA PRO A 24 7.62 7.80 8.60
C PRO A 24 8.22 6.41 8.77
N HIS A 25 9.46 6.24 8.33
CA HIS A 25 10.14 4.94 8.40
C HIS A 25 10.12 4.33 9.80
N SER A 26 10.27 5.18 10.83
CA SER A 26 10.26 4.74 12.22
C SER A 26 8.95 4.09 12.66
N ASP A 27 7.85 4.31 11.92
CA ASP A 27 6.53 3.76 12.27
C ASP A 27 6.20 2.48 11.50
N CYS A 28 7.05 2.04 10.58
CA CYS A 28 6.76 0.87 9.74
C CYS A 28 6.62 -0.42 10.54
N LYS A 29 7.44 -0.59 11.59
CA LYS A 29 7.35 -1.76 12.46
C LYS A 29 6.02 -1.78 13.21
N ALA A 30 5.60 -0.63 13.73
CA ALA A 30 4.32 -0.51 14.42
C ALA A 30 3.14 -0.78 13.48
N LEU A 31 3.23 -0.31 12.23
CA LEU A 31 2.23 -0.59 11.21
C LEU A 31 2.09 -2.09 10.95
N LYS A 32 3.22 -2.78 10.79
CA LYS A 32 3.18 -4.23 10.55
C LYS A 32 2.56 -4.97 11.73
N GLN A 33 2.94 -4.60 12.96
CA GLN A 33 2.35 -5.18 14.16
C GLN A 33 0.83 -4.95 14.19
N ALA A 34 0.38 -3.74 13.87
CA ALA A 34 -1.03 -3.41 13.85
C ALA A 34 -1.80 -4.21 12.81
N ALA A 35 -1.25 -4.33 11.60
CA ALA A 35 -1.88 -5.09 10.52
C ALA A 35 -2.01 -6.57 10.88
N LEU A 36 -0.95 -7.17 11.41
CA LEU A 36 -0.95 -8.57 11.82
C LEU A 36 -1.92 -8.82 12.98
N ALA A 37 -1.99 -7.90 13.95
CA ALA A 37 -2.94 -8.01 15.06
C ALA A 37 -4.38 -7.92 14.60
N ALA A 38 -4.66 -7.15 13.56
CA ALA A 38 -5.98 -7.04 12.95
C ALA A 38 -6.28 -8.17 11.97
N ARG A 39 -5.31 -9.07 11.72
CA ARG A 39 -5.40 -10.17 10.74
C ARG A 39 -5.55 -9.67 9.30
N PHE A 40 -5.04 -8.48 9.03
CA PHE A 40 -5.01 -7.94 7.68
C PHE A 40 -3.96 -8.66 6.84
N GLY A 41 -4.19 -8.77 5.55
CA GLY A 41 -3.18 -9.19 4.59
C GLY A 41 -2.06 -8.18 4.54
N TRP A 42 -0.82 -8.60 4.75
CA TRP A 42 0.35 -7.74 4.72
C TRP A 42 1.05 -7.90 3.38
N LEU A 43 1.12 -6.80 2.63
CA LEU A 43 1.78 -6.74 1.33
C LEU A 43 2.91 -5.73 1.43
N GLN A 44 4.11 -6.11 1.01
CA GLN A 44 5.27 -5.23 1.12
C GLN A 44 6.13 -5.34 -0.11
N THR A 45 6.49 -4.18 -0.68
CA THR A 45 7.39 -4.10 -1.82
C THR A 45 8.40 -2.98 -1.62
N ASP A 46 9.59 -3.17 -2.16
CA ASP A 46 10.65 -2.16 -2.16
C ASP A 46 11.07 -1.93 -3.60
N PHE A 47 10.89 -0.70 -4.08
CA PHE A 47 11.24 -0.36 -5.45
C PHE A 47 12.76 -0.26 -5.67
N GLY A 48 13.55 -0.26 -4.57
CA GLY A 48 15.01 -0.25 -4.67
C GLY A 48 15.55 0.99 -5.37
N ASP A 49 14.83 2.11 -5.27
CA ASP A 49 15.15 3.36 -5.96
C ASP A 49 15.24 3.20 -7.48
N SER A 50 14.46 2.28 -8.05
CA SER A 50 14.37 2.10 -9.49
C SER A 50 13.80 3.35 -10.17
N ARG A 51 14.31 3.66 -11.35
CA ARG A 51 13.89 4.80 -12.17
C ARG A 51 12.91 4.41 -13.27
N GLU A 52 12.71 3.12 -13.46
CA GLU A 52 11.94 2.58 -14.58
C GLU A 52 10.67 1.92 -14.07
N ILE A 53 9.52 2.41 -14.52
CA ILE A 53 8.22 1.85 -14.10
C ILE A 53 8.08 0.37 -14.48
N ALA A 54 8.62 -0.04 -15.62
CA ALA A 54 8.56 -1.44 -16.02
C ALA A 54 9.27 -2.36 -15.02
N ALA A 55 10.43 -1.94 -14.52
CA ALA A 55 11.16 -2.69 -13.51
C ALA A 55 10.41 -2.70 -12.16
N ILE A 56 9.76 -1.59 -11.82
CA ILE A 56 8.96 -1.48 -10.61
C ILE A 56 7.77 -2.45 -10.67
N LEU A 57 7.05 -2.50 -11.78
CA LEU A 57 5.92 -3.41 -11.93
C LEU A 57 6.35 -4.87 -11.83
N GLU A 58 7.52 -5.23 -12.38
CA GLU A 58 8.07 -6.57 -12.22
C GLU A 58 8.43 -6.85 -10.75
N LYS A 59 9.03 -5.89 -10.07
CA LYS A 59 9.42 -6.03 -8.66
C LYS A 59 8.20 -6.23 -7.76
N ILE A 60 7.12 -5.49 -8.02
CA ILE A 60 5.86 -5.66 -7.30
C ILE A 60 5.36 -7.10 -7.43
N GLY A 61 5.40 -7.65 -8.64
CA GLY A 61 4.97 -9.02 -8.88
C GLY A 61 5.75 -10.03 -8.06
N LYS A 62 7.07 -9.85 -7.97
CA LYS A 62 7.94 -10.73 -7.18
C LYS A 62 7.70 -10.56 -5.69
N ASP A 63 7.68 -9.33 -5.21
CA ASP A 63 7.59 -9.04 -3.78
C ASP A 63 6.23 -9.44 -3.21
N LEU A 64 5.16 -9.25 -3.96
CA LEU A 64 3.80 -9.60 -3.54
C LEU A 64 3.42 -11.03 -3.91
N ARG A 65 4.28 -11.75 -4.61
CA ARG A 65 4.03 -13.12 -5.08
C ARG A 65 2.74 -13.22 -5.88
N LEU A 66 2.61 -12.31 -6.85
CA LEU A 66 1.44 -12.28 -7.71
C LEU A 66 1.39 -13.53 -8.60
N PRO A 67 0.18 -13.93 -9.06
CA PRO A 67 0.03 -15.13 -9.88
C PRO A 67 0.83 -15.07 -11.19
N ASP A 68 1.08 -16.24 -11.79
CA ASP A 68 1.84 -16.35 -13.04
C ASP A 68 1.21 -15.56 -14.20
N TRP A 69 -0.10 -15.30 -14.15
CA TRP A 69 -0.79 -14.53 -15.17
C TRP A 69 -0.60 -13.02 -15.02
N TYR A 70 0.13 -12.57 -13.99
CA TYR A 70 0.47 -11.15 -13.84
C TYR A 70 1.41 -10.72 -14.96
N GLY A 71 0.94 -9.83 -15.82
CA GLY A 71 1.69 -9.39 -17.00
C GLY A 71 2.60 -8.19 -16.76
N ALA A 72 2.83 -7.78 -15.52
CA ALA A 72 3.68 -6.65 -15.14
C ALA A 72 3.32 -5.35 -15.88
N ASN A 73 2.03 -5.06 -15.94
CA ASN A 73 1.50 -3.79 -16.46
C ASN A 73 0.43 -3.26 -15.49
N TYR A 74 -0.03 -2.04 -15.72
CA TYR A 74 -1.00 -1.41 -14.82
C TYR A 74 -2.31 -2.17 -14.74
N ASP A 75 -2.82 -2.66 -15.86
CA ASP A 75 -4.09 -3.40 -15.88
C ASP A 75 -3.97 -4.71 -15.11
N ALA A 76 -2.87 -5.43 -15.30
CA ALA A 76 -2.60 -6.67 -14.57
C ALA A 76 -2.44 -6.42 -13.08
N LEU A 77 -1.81 -5.31 -12.70
CA LEU A 77 -1.67 -4.94 -11.29
C LEU A 77 -3.05 -4.70 -10.66
N ALA A 78 -3.90 -3.94 -11.34
CA ALA A 78 -5.26 -3.70 -10.88
C ALA A 78 -6.04 -5.01 -10.73
N ASP A 79 -5.96 -5.89 -11.72
CA ASP A 79 -6.66 -7.18 -11.72
C ASP A 79 -6.19 -8.06 -10.55
N CYS A 80 -4.89 -8.14 -10.31
CA CYS A 80 -4.35 -8.93 -9.21
C CYS A 80 -4.74 -8.37 -7.84
N LEU A 81 -4.61 -7.06 -7.66
CA LEU A 81 -4.87 -6.45 -6.35
C LEU A 81 -6.37 -6.34 -6.03
N THR A 82 -7.24 -6.36 -7.02
CA THR A 82 -8.68 -6.40 -6.78
C THR A 82 -9.21 -7.81 -6.61
N ASP A 83 -8.42 -8.83 -6.95
CA ASP A 83 -8.78 -10.24 -6.77
C ASP A 83 -8.37 -10.75 -5.39
N LEU A 84 -7.06 -10.90 -5.16
CA LEU A 84 -6.47 -11.40 -3.91
C LEU A 84 -7.12 -12.66 -3.34
N SER A 85 -7.73 -13.48 -4.21
CA SER A 85 -8.40 -14.71 -3.78
C SER A 85 -7.45 -15.72 -3.12
N TRP A 86 -6.14 -15.60 -3.41
CA TRP A 86 -5.10 -16.42 -2.80
C TRP A 86 -4.64 -15.90 -1.43
N ASN A 87 -5.17 -14.76 -0.98
CA ASN A 87 -4.81 -14.15 0.29
C ASN A 87 -6.02 -13.42 0.87
N THR A 88 -7.07 -14.16 1.20
CA THR A 88 -8.30 -13.61 1.72
C THR A 88 -8.10 -13.07 3.13
N ALA A 89 -8.53 -11.83 3.36
CA ALA A 89 -8.35 -11.17 4.65
C ALA A 89 -9.46 -10.12 4.87
N PRO A 90 -9.68 -9.69 6.15
CA PRO A 90 -10.69 -8.66 6.44
C PRO A 90 -10.25 -7.26 6.03
N GLY A 91 -9.00 -7.08 5.66
CA GLY A 91 -8.42 -5.84 5.16
C GLY A 91 -7.03 -6.10 4.68
N TYR A 92 -6.41 -5.09 4.05
CA TYR A 92 -5.07 -5.22 3.48
C TYR A 92 -4.25 -3.97 3.76
N VAL A 93 -2.95 -4.16 3.94
CA VAL A 93 -1.98 -3.07 4.00
C VAL A 93 -0.88 -3.35 2.98
N LEU A 94 -0.65 -2.40 2.09
CA LEU A 94 0.48 -2.42 1.16
C LEU A 94 1.49 -1.35 1.60
N LEU A 95 2.67 -1.78 1.99
CA LEU A 95 3.77 -0.88 2.34
C LEU A 95 4.76 -0.84 1.18
N ILE A 96 5.04 0.36 0.69
CA ILE A 96 5.95 0.60 -0.43
C ILE A 96 7.15 1.41 0.06
N SER A 97 8.35 0.90 -0.18
CA SER A 97 9.61 1.59 0.09
C SER A 97 10.34 1.87 -1.22
N GLY A 98 11.28 2.81 -1.21
CA GLY A 98 12.16 3.05 -2.34
C GLY A 98 11.52 3.76 -3.52
N ALA A 99 10.48 4.56 -3.30
CA ALA A 99 9.75 5.24 -4.38
C ALA A 99 10.31 6.65 -4.70
N ASP A 100 11.32 7.13 -3.98
CA ASP A 100 11.82 8.50 -4.15
C ASP A 100 12.35 8.77 -5.57
N GLU A 101 13.09 7.81 -6.14
CA GLU A 101 13.69 7.99 -7.46
C GLU A 101 12.65 8.03 -8.58
N ILE A 102 11.67 7.13 -8.57
CA ILE A 102 10.63 7.15 -9.62
C ILE A 102 9.80 8.43 -9.51
N HIS A 103 9.49 8.88 -8.31
CA HIS A 103 8.78 10.14 -8.10
C HIS A 103 9.57 11.31 -8.69
N ALA A 104 10.89 11.36 -8.44
CA ALA A 104 11.74 12.46 -8.90
C ALA A 104 12.01 12.40 -10.40
N ARG A 105 12.15 11.21 -10.97
CA ARG A 105 12.57 11.03 -12.36
C ARG A 105 11.42 10.91 -13.35
N ASP A 106 10.30 10.36 -12.92
CA ASP A 106 9.14 10.15 -13.77
C ASP A 106 7.86 10.30 -12.93
N SER A 107 7.56 11.54 -12.58
CA SER A 107 6.41 11.83 -11.75
C SER A 107 5.10 11.40 -12.41
N ALA A 108 5.02 11.42 -13.73
CA ALA A 108 3.82 10.97 -14.45
C ALA A 108 3.57 9.48 -14.24
N ALA A 109 4.62 8.66 -14.29
CA ALA A 109 4.50 7.22 -14.01
C ALA A 109 4.12 6.97 -12.55
N PHE A 110 4.70 7.72 -11.62
CA PHE A 110 4.36 7.63 -10.21
C PHE A 110 2.88 7.97 -9.99
N ASP A 111 2.40 9.05 -10.61
CA ASP A 111 0.99 9.46 -10.52
C ASP A 111 0.06 8.38 -11.09
N THR A 112 0.42 7.80 -12.23
CA THR A 112 -0.38 6.74 -12.85
C THR A 112 -0.45 5.50 -11.94
N LEU A 113 0.66 5.12 -11.34
CA LEU A 113 0.69 4.02 -10.38
C LEU A 113 -0.28 4.29 -9.22
N ASN A 114 -0.25 5.49 -8.69
CA ASN A 114 -1.13 5.86 -7.57
C ASN A 114 -2.61 5.93 -7.99
N GLU A 115 -2.91 6.30 -9.23
CA GLU A 115 -4.27 6.23 -9.75
C GLU A 115 -4.78 4.78 -9.80
N VAL A 116 -3.93 3.85 -10.22
CA VAL A 116 -4.26 2.42 -10.22
C VAL A 116 -4.53 1.94 -8.79
N LEU A 117 -3.65 2.30 -7.85
CA LEU A 117 -3.82 1.92 -6.45
C LEU A 117 -5.08 2.54 -5.84
N ALA A 118 -5.41 3.79 -6.19
CA ALA A 118 -6.63 4.42 -5.72
C ALA A 118 -7.88 3.65 -6.20
N GLY A 119 -7.87 3.17 -7.44
CA GLY A 119 -8.95 2.34 -7.97
C GLY A 119 -9.09 1.02 -7.22
N VAL A 120 -7.97 0.40 -6.86
CA VAL A 120 -7.95 -0.82 -6.03
C VAL A 120 -8.59 -0.54 -4.67
N ILE A 121 -8.22 0.57 -4.04
CA ILE A 121 -8.76 0.96 -2.74
C ILE A 121 -10.28 1.13 -2.81
N GLU A 122 -10.78 1.85 -3.82
CA GLU A 122 -12.20 2.07 -4.00
C GLU A 122 -12.96 0.75 -4.20
N ASN A 123 -12.39 -0.17 -4.98
CA ASN A 123 -12.97 -1.49 -5.22
C ASN A 123 -13.21 -2.23 -3.90
N TRP A 124 -12.23 -2.23 -3.01
CA TRP A 124 -12.35 -2.92 -1.73
C TRP A 124 -13.24 -2.17 -0.75
N GLN A 125 -13.20 -0.82 -0.77
CA GLN A 125 -14.10 -0.01 0.08
C GLN A 125 -15.56 -0.31 -0.18
N GLU A 126 -15.95 -0.51 -1.43
CA GLU A 126 -17.32 -0.87 -1.79
C GLU A 126 -17.72 -2.21 -1.21
N ALA A 127 -16.77 -3.11 -1.00
CA ALA A 127 -16.98 -4.40 -0.35
C ALA A 127 -16.84 -4.34 1.17
N ASN A 128 -16.69 -3.15 1.74
CA ASN A 128 -16.43 -2.93 3.18
C ASN A 128 -15.13 -3.58 3.68
N ILE A 129 -14.13 -3.65 2.80
CA ILE A 129 -12.82 -4.19 3.13
C ILE A 129 -11.80 -3.07 2.97
N PRO A 130 -11.21 -2.55 4.06
CA PRO A 130 -10.23 -1.48 3.94
C PRO A 130 -8.95 -1.97 3.28
N PHE A 131 -8.50 -1.24 2.26
CA PHE A 131 -7.22 -1.49 1.60
C PHE A 131 -6.38 -0.22 1.74
N TRP A 132 -5.29 -0.32 2.46
CA TRP A 132 -4.43 0.82 2.79
C TRP A 132 -3.12 0.73 2.02
N VAL A 133 -2.66 1.88 1.51
CA VAL A 133 -1.34 2.00 0.89
C VAL A 133 -0.52 3.02 1.66
N PHE A 134 0.68 2.62 2.08
CA PHE A 134 1.61 3.51 2.76
C PHE A 134 2.93 3.55 2.01
N TYR A 135 3.44 4.76 1.81
CA TYR A 135 4.78 4.96 1.28
C TYR A 135 5.72 5.30 2.44
N ASP A 136 6.73 4.47 2.61
CA ASP A 136 7.81 4.67 3.57
C ASP A 136 8.83 5.64 2.99
N GLY A 137 9.29 6.59 3.79
CA GLY A 137 10.33 7.53 3.39
C GLY A 137 9.88 8.97 3.40
N ARG A 138 10.27 9.73 2.36
CA ARG A 138 9.92 11.14 2.25
C ARG A 138 8.46 11.33 1.84
N PRO A 139 7.82 12.42 2.27
CA PRO A 139 6.40 12.66 1.93
C PRO A 139 6.09 12.73 0.44
N ASN A 140 6.97 13.27 -0.37
CA ASN A 140 6.85 13.32 -1.84
C ASN A 140 5.48 13.81 -2.35
N GLY A 141 4.88 14.80 -1.66
CA GLY A 141 3.57 15.32 -2.03
C GLY A 141 2.40 14.42 -1.67
N LEU A 142 2.65 13.27 -1.03
CA LEU A 142 1.59 12.38 -0.58
C LEU A 142 0.88 12.93 0.65
N ALA A 143 -0.37 12.56 0.81
CA ALA A 143 -1.16 12.99 1.95
C ALA A 143 -0.54 12.49 3.26
N PRO A 144 -0.52 13.33 4.32
CA PRO A 144 -0.12 12.83 5.63
C PRO A 144 -1.17 11.84 6.14
N LEU A 145 -0.75 10.99 7.08
CA LEU A 145 -1.69 10.09 7.74
C LEU A 145 -2.87 10.87 8.32
N PRO A 146 -4.07 10.29 8.28
CA PRO A 146 -5.19 10.84 9.01
C PRO A 146 -4.82 11.00 10.48
N THR A 147 -5.40 12.02 11.13
CA THR A 147 -5.08 12.33 12.52
C THR A 147 -5.29 11.10 13.41
N LEU A 148 -4.23 10.67 14.08
CA LEU A 148 -4.27 9.54 15.00
C LEU A 148 -4.66 9.98 16.41
N THR A 149 -5.40 11.07 16.55
CA THR A 149 -5.85 11.55 17.85
C THR A 149 -6.75 10.53 18.53
N PRO A 150 -6.46 10.17 19.78
CA PRO A 150 -7.39 9.31 20.52
C PRO A 150 -8.73 10.02 20.65
N GLN A 151 -9.73 9.34 20.26
CA GLN A 151 -11.11 9.85 20.38
C GLN A 151 -11.75 9.25 21.62
#